data_f1b18e92163600d61a85e459611e1040
#
_entry.id   f1b18e92163600d61a85e459611e1040
#
_cell.length_a   1.000
_cell.length_b   1.000
_cell.length_c   1.000
_cell.angle_alpha   90.00
_cell.angle_beta   90.00
_cell.angle_gamma   90.00
#
_symmetry.space_group_name_H-M   'P 1'
#
loop_
_entity.id
_entity.type
_entity.pdbx_description
1 polymer ?
#
loop_
_entity_poly.entity_id
_entity_poly.type
_entity_poly.pdbx_seq_one_letter_code
_entity_poly.pdbx_strand_id
1 'polypeptide(L)'
;MRNGGYCRRVLLLCCLMPLGAAHAASAPQVEEALSAQQRAAAESQRRIDGLDDATRKSLLEYRAALLRAEQLRLYERQLEAQLQTQKERLASIEADLGRVEQSRAAMVPLQVRMSDALEAFIAADQPFGLEERQARLAKLREQLSDPEVGLSAQYRALYEAWQAEAADGQRLAAERVSLPGSGSGQLVDLLRIGRLALFAMSLDASEAWIWNRDNRRFSPLPPSALPGLKQALRVAQEQAAPSLLALPVEGAR
;
A
#
# COMPACT_ATOMS: atom_id res chain seq x y z
N MET A 1 44.79 -38.67 -50.07
CA MET A 1 46.24 -38.76 -50.10
C MET A 1 46.54 -40.05 -49.38
N ARG A 2 46.81 -40.99 -50.17
CA ARG A 2 48.07 -41.59 -50.59
C ARG A 2 48.53 -42.63 -49.58
N ASN A 3 48.44 -43.79 -50.08
CA ASN A 3 49.44 -44.85 -50.45
C ASN A 3 49.66 -45.79 -49.28
N GLY A 4 49.76 -47.01 -49.49
CA GLY A 4 50.15 -47.98 -50.50
C GLY A 4 50.53 -49.21 -49.71
N GLY A 5 50.16 -50.38 -50.01
CA GLY A 5 50.68 -51.19 -51.06
C GLY A 5 51.96 -51.87 -50.60
N TYR A 6 51.92 -53.16 -50.55
CA TYR A 6 53.05 -54.08 -50.94
C TYR A 6 52.68 -55.48 -50.44
N CYS A 7 52.23 -56.26 -51.28
CA CYS A 7 53.06 -57.18 -52.12
C CYS A 7 53.41 -58.46 -51.32
N ARG A 8 52.66 -59.57 -51.54
CA ARG A 8 53.02 -60.63 -52.53
C ARG A 8 54.49 -61.11 -52.46
N ARG A 9 54.65 -62.28 -51.82
CA ARG A 9 55.59 -63.35 -52.21
C ARG A 9 55.23 -64.59 -51.42
N VAL A 10 54.48 -65.49 -51.95
CA VAL A 10 54.85 -66.78 -52.54
C VAL A 10 56.18 -67.29 -52.08
N LEU A 11 56.16 -68.34 -51.27
CA LEU A 11 57.13 -69.39 -51.30
C LEU A 11 56.52 -70.72 -50.89
N LEU A 12 56.31 -71.56 -51.87
CA LEU A 12 56.06 -72.96 -51.81
C LEU A 12 57.24 -73.63 -51.10
N LEU A 13 57.04 -74.37 -50.07
CA LEU A 13 57.93 -75.42 -49.62
C LEU A 13 57.12 -76.65 -49.25
N CYS A 14 57.30 -77.55 -50.08
CA CYS A 14 56.75 -78.90 -50.13
C CYS A 14 57.41 -79.80 -49.13
N CYS A 15 56.65 -80.78 -48.64
CA CYS A 15 57.07 -82.06 -48.09
C CYS A 15 57.68 -82.14 -46.68
N LEU A 16 57.02 -82.71 -45.77
CA LEU A 16 57.24 -84.10 -45.32
C LEU A 16 56.22 -84.38 -44.22
N MET A 17 55.32 -85.25 -44.52
CA MET A 17 54.46 -85.83 -43.45
C MET A 17 55.32 -86.74 -42.59
N PRO A 18 55.17 -86.65 -41.27
CA PRO A 18 55.15 -87.86 -40.45
C PRO A 18 53.68 -88.30 -40.27
N LEU A 19 53.38 -89.47 -40.62
CA LEU A 19 52.19 -90.22 -40.20
C LEU A 19 52.24 -90.27 -38.69
N GLY A 20 51.77 -89.26 -37.99
CA GLY A 20 51.56 -89.26 -36.57
C GLY A 20 50.28 -89.98 -36.34
N ALA A 21 50.34 -91.03 -35.58
CA ALA A 21 49.26 -91.86 -35.11
C ALA A 21 48.04 -91.01 -34.71
N ALA A 22 46.99 -91.10 -35.54
CA ALA A 22 45.70 -90.71 -35.09
C ALA A 22 45.27 -91.53 -33.87
N HIS A 23 45.51 -90.98 -32.70
CA HIS A 23 44.84 -91.59 -31.49
C HIS A 23 43.37 -91.29 -31.77
N ALA A 24 42.66 -92.36 -32.14
CA ALA A 24 41.20 -92.36 -32.14
C ALA A 24 40.80 -92.12 -30.67
N ALA A 25 40.49 -90.94 -30.35
CA ALA A 25 39.85 -90.63 -29.05
C ALA A 25 38.64 -91.54 -28.93
N SER A 26 38.54 -92.30 -27.86
CA SER A 26 37.40 -93.17 -27.65
C SER A 26 36.13 -92.37 -27.67
N ALA A 27 35.08 -92.86 -28.33
CA ALA A 27 33.78 -92.14 -28.38
C ALA A 27 33.31 -91.51 -27.09
N PRO A 28 33.46 -92.11 -25.95
CA PRO A 28 33.08 -91.48 -24.64
C PRO A 28 33.92 -90.28 -24.28
N GLN A 29 35.22 -90.22 -24.64
CA GLN A 29 36.08 -88.99 -24.37
C GLN A 29 35.72 -87.80 -25.28
N VAL A 30 35.28 -88.08 -26.48
CA VAL A 30 34.79 -87.00 -27.37
C VAL A 30 33.45 -86.46 -26.87
N GLU A 31 32.58 -87.30 -26.40
CA GLU A 31 31.27 -86.91 -25.82
C GLU A 31 31.40 -86.16 -24.52
N GLU A 32 32.35 -86.59 -23.64
CA GLU A 32 32.67 -85.82 -22.43
C GLU A 32 33.27 -84.48 -22.71
N ALA A 33 34.21 -84.38 -23.65
CA ALA A 33 34.81 -83.09 -24.07
C ALA A 33 33.74 -82.16 -24.72
N LEU A 34 32.84 -82.67 -25.54
CA LEU A 34 31.74 -81.94 -26.14
C LEU A 34 30.75 -81.43 -25.06
N SER A 35 30.40 -82.33 -24.10
CA SER A 35 29.51 -81.89 -22.99
C SER A 35 30.18 -80.86 -22.09
N ALA A 36 31.48 -80.95 -21.82
CA ALA A 36 32.23 -79.93 -21.09
C ALA A 36 32.29 -78.59 -21.84
N GLN A 37 32.49 -78.64 -23.14
CA GLN A 37 32.46 -77.44 -23.99
C GLN A 37 31.07 -76.79 -24.00
N GLN A 38 30.00 -77.59 -24.10
CA GLN A 38 28.61 -77.07 -24.02
C GLN A 38 28.30 -76.43 -22.70
N ARG A 39 28.74 -77.01 -21.58
CA ARG A 39 28.60 -76.46 -20.24
C ARG A 39 29.35 -75.12 -20.11
N ALA A 40 30.60 -75.05 -20.59
CA ALA A 40 31.38 -73.83 -20.59
C ALA A 40 30.75 -72.74 -21.46
N ALA A 41 30.22 -73.08 -22.63
CA ALA A 41 29.47 -72.18 -23.49
C ALA A 41 28.20 -71.62 -22.83
N ALA A 42 27.41 -72.53 -22.17
CA ALA A 42 26.23 -72.16 -21.43
C ALA A 42 26.54 -71.22 -20.24
N GLU A 43 27.63 -71.51 -19.51
CA GLU A 43 28.10 -70.64 -18.42
C GLU A 43 28.55 -69.28 -18.92
N SER A 44 29.30 -69.27 -20.01
CA SER A 44 29.72 -68.01 -20.69
C SER A 44 28.52 -67.18 -21.12
N GLN A 45 27.51 -67.83 -21.73
CA GLN A 45 26.28 -67.14 -22.11
C GLN A 45 25.53 -66.56 -20.92
N ARG A 46 25.40 -67.32 -19.81
CA ARG A 46 24.78 -66.79 -18.56
C ARG A 46 25.52 -65.61 -18.02
N ARG A 47 26.87 -65.55 -18.11
CA ARG A 47 27.64 -64.39 -17.69
C ARG A 47 27.36 -63.17 -18.62
N ILE A 48 27.31 -63.42 -19.94
CA ILE A 48 26.99 -62.36 -20.92
C ILE A 48 25.59 -61.80 -20.66
N ASP A 49 24.59 -62.68 -20.45
CA ASP A 49 23.22 -62.29 -20.17
C ASP A 49 23.14 -61.46 -18.86
N GLY A 50 23.85 -61.92 -17.79
CA GLY A 50 23.92 -61.19 -16.53
C GLY A 50 24.63 -59.84 -16.63
N LEU A 51 25.67 -59.71 -17.49
CA LEU A 51 26.33 -58.44 -17.75
C LEU A 51 25.46 -57.49 -18.60
N ASP A 52 24.72 -58.03 -19.56
CA ASP A 52 23.78 -57.25 -20.39
C ASP A 52 22.65 -56.69 -19.52
N ASP A 53 22.04 -57.51 -18.65
CA ASP A 53 21.01 -57.08 -17.70
C ASP A 53 21.51 -56.01 -16.71
N ALA A 54 22.73 -56.24 -16.15
CA ALA A 54 23.37 -55.26 -15.27
C ALA A 54 23.65 -53.96 -16.01
N THR A 55 24.12 -54.00 -17.26
CA THR A 55 24.38 -52.83 -18.09
C THR A 55 23.10 -52.07 -18.44
N ARG A 56 22.04 -52.80 -18.78
CA ARG A 56 20.71 -52.17 -19.05
C ARG A 56 20.16 -51.50 -17.78
N LYS A 57 20.26 -52.18 -16.64
CA LYS A 57 19.83 -51.58 -15.36
C LYS A 57 20.62 -50.33 -15.02
N SER A 58 21.94 -50.36 -15.11
CA SER A 58 22.80 -49.20 -14.85
C SER A 58 22.51 -48.05 -15.83
N LEU A 59 22.23 -48.33 -17.09
CA LEU A 59 21.85 -47.34 -18.09
C LEU A 59 20.52 -46.65 -17.76
N LEU A 60 19.51 -47.42 -17.28
CA LEU A 60 18.23 -46.87 -16.88
C LEU A 60 18.38 -46.01 -15.62
N GLU A 61 19.15 -46.48 -14.63
CA GLU A 61 19.46 -45.71 -13.43
C GLU A 61 20.21 -44.40 -13.75
N TYR A 62 21.20 -44.45 -14.64
CA TYR A 62 21.93 -43.29 -15.12
C TYR A 62 21.01 -42.26 -15.79
N ARG A 63 20.15 -42.71 -16.69
CA ARG A 63 19.18 -41.85 -17.38
C ARG A 63 18.21 -41.22 -16.39
N ALA A 64 17.70 -41.99 -15.43
CA ALA A 64 16.83 -41.47 -14.39
C ALA A 64 17.54 -40.43 -13.49
N ALA A 65 18.82 -40.66 -13.16
CA ALA A 65 19.62 -39.70 -12.42
C ALA A 65 19.87 -38.40 -13.19
N LEU A 66 20.16 -38.49 -14.49
CA LEU A 66 20.30 -37.31 -15.34
C LEU A 66 19.03 -36.47 -15.42
N LEU A 67 17.87 -37.12 -15.65
CA LEU A 67 16.58 -36.41 -15.65
C LEU A 67 16.29 -35.73 -14.31
N ARG A 68 16.57 -36.41 -13.21
CA ARG A 68 16.39 -35.87 -11.87
C ARG A 68 17.33 -34.68 -11.61
N ALA A 69 18.58 -34.77 -12.05
CA ALA A 69 19.53 -33.67 -11.95
C ALA A 69 19.08 -32.44 -12.75
N GLU A 70 18.53 -32.65 -13.95
CA GLU A 70 18.00 -31.56 -14.78
C GLU A 70 16.75 -30.92 -14.17
N GLN A 71 15.82 -31.70 -13.64
CA GLN A 71 14.66 -31.20 -12.88
C GLN A 71 15.08 -30.36 -11.67
N LEU A 72 16.06 -30.84 -10.89
CA LEU A 72 16.58 -30.10 -9.73
C LEU A 72 17.23 -28.79 -10.14
N ARG A 73 18.00 -28.75 -11.23
CA ARG A 73 18.58 -27.51 -11.75
C ARG A 73 17.54 -26.49 -12.22
N LEU A 74 16.45 -26.96 -12.81
CA LEU A 74 15.33 -26.09 -13.19
C LEU A 74 14.64 -25.52 -11.95
N TYR A 75 14.40 -26.37 -10.97
CA TYR A 75 13.78 -25.98 -9.70
C TYR A 75 14.67 -24.98 -8.92
N GLU A 76 15.97 -25.22 -8.84
CA GLU A 76 16.95 -24.32 -8.23
C GLU A 76 16.89 -22.95 -8.87
N ARG A 77 16.94 -22.85 -10.20
CA ARG A 77 16.82 -21.56 -10.93
C ARG A 77 15.52 -20.84 -10.64
N GLN A 78 14.42 -21.58 -10.52
CA GLN A 78 13.13 -20.99 -10.17
C GLN A 78 13.11 -20.44 -8.73
N LEU A 79 13.69 -21.19 -7.78
CA LEU A 79 13.83 -20.73 -6.38
C LEU A 79 14.74 -19.51 -6.28
N GLU A 80 15.85 -19.48 -7.00
CA GLU A 80 16.76 -18.32 -7.03
C GLU A 80 16.03 -17.07 -7.57
N ALA A 81 15.24 -17.20 -8.62
CA ALA A 81 14.44 -16.10 -9.16
C ALA A 81 13.38 -15.62 -8.16
N GLN A 82 12.73 -16.54 -7.43
CA GLN A 82 11.79 -16.20 -6.38
C GLN A 82 12.46 -15.48 -5.21
N LEU A 83 13.62 -15.98 -4.77
CA LEU A 83 14.41 -15.36 -3.72
C LEU A 83 14.84 -13.94 -4.10
N GLN A 84 15.27 -13.75 -5.34
CA GLN A 84 15.64 -12.42 -5.82
C GLN A 84 14.44 -11.47 -5.80
N THR A 85 13.28 -11.91 -6.29
CA THR A 85 12.03 -11.12 -6.23
C THR A 85 11.64 -10.77 -4.79
N GLN A 86 11.78 -11.71 -3.86
CA GLN A 86 11.48 -11.46 -2.44
C GLN A 86 12.45 -10.44 -1.83
N LYS A 87 13.75 -10.52 -2.14
CA LYS A 87 14.75 -9.55 -1.69
C LYS A 87 14.43 -8.14 -2.20
N GLU A 88 14.05 -8.01 -3.46
CA GLU A 88 13.66 -6.73 -4.06
C GLU A 88 12.41 -6.15 -3.38
N ARG A 89 11.42 -7.01 -3.09
CA ARG A 89 10.22 -6.60 -2.33
C ARG A 89 10.55 -6.13 -0.93
N LEU A 90 11.41 -6.86 -0.21
CA LEU A 90 11.85 -6.44 1.12
C LEU A 90 12.54 -5.09 1.10
N ALA A 91 13.48 -4.87 0.18
CA ALA A 91 14.15 -3.59 0.01
C ALA A 91 13.16 -2.44 -0.31
N SER A 92 12.14 -2.72 -1.15
CA SER A 92 11.08 -1.74 -1.43
C SER A 92 10.25 -1.41 -0.19
N ILE A 93 9.86 -2.43 0.59
CA ILE A 93 9.09 -2.24 1.83
C ILE A 93 9.89 -1.44 2.87
N GLU A 94 11.19 -1.73 3.02
CA GLU A 94 12.06 -0.99 3.92
C GLU A 94 12.19 0.49 3.51
N ALA A 95 12.32 0.75 2.20
CA ALA A 95 12.32 2.12 1.68
C ALA A 95 10.98 2.84 1.90
N ASP A 96 9.85 2.13 1.73
CA ASP A 96 8.51 2.66 1.98
C ASP A 96 8.30 2.98 3.46
N LEU A 97 8.73 2.11 4.36
CA LEU A 97 8.70 2.35 5.81
C LEU A 97 9.50 3.61 6.18
N GLY A 98 10.70 3.76 5.62
CA GLY A 98 11.51 4.97 5.82
C GLY A 98 10.78 6.24 5.37
N ARG A 99 10.09 6.21 4.22
CA ARG A 99 9.27 7.33 3.73
C ARG A 99 8.07 7.63 4.62
N VAL A 100 7.41 6.59 5.12
CA VAL A 100 6.28 6.74 6.05
C VAL A 100 6.74 7.41 7.35
N GLU A 101 7.84 6.96 7.94
CA GLU A 101 8.38 7.56 9.17
C GLU A 101 8.82 9.02 8.94
N GLN A 102 9.46 9.33 7.82
CA GLN A 102 9.80 10.70 7.47
C GLN A 102 8.56 11.59 7.31
N SER A 103 7.52 11.08 6.65
CA SER A 103 6.25 11.78 6.50
C SER A 103 5.57 12.02 7.84
N ARG A 104 5.60 11.04 8.74
CA ARG A 104 5.09 11.12 10.10
C ARG A 104 5.79 12.22 10.89
N ALA A 105 7.12 12.24 10.86
CA ALA A 105 7.92 13.24 11.53
C ALA A 105 7.63 14.68 11.04
N ALA A 106 7.26 14.84 9.76
CA ALA A 106 6.88 16.14 9.19
C ALA A 106 5.43 16.54 9.51
N MET A 107 4.51 15.56 9.58
CA MET A 107 3.09 15.83 9.79
C MET A 107 2.73 16.23 11.23
N VAL A 108 3.39 15.64 12.23
CA VAL A 108 3.09 15.94 13.64
C VAL A 108 3.28 17.44 13.97
N PRO A 109 4.41 18.09 13.66
CA PRO A 109 4.56 19.52 13.91
C PRO A 109 3.61 20.38 13.06
N LEU A 110 3.21 19.91 11.88
CA LEU A 110 2.21 20.60 11.07
C LEU A 110 0.84 20.59 11.75
N GLN A 111 0.38 19.45 12.27
CA GLN A 111 -0.88 19.32 12.99
C GLN A 111 -0.94 20.21 14.22
N VAL A 112 0.14 20.28 15.00
CA VAL A 112 0.24 21.18 16.17
C VAL A 112 0.06 22.63 15.71
N ARG A 113 0.83 23.07 14.71
CA ARG A 113 0.71 24.45 14.19
C ARG A 113 -0.68 24.77 13.64
N MET A 114 -1.32 23.81 12.95
CA MET A 114 -2.67 24.00 12.43
C MET A 114 -3.70 24.09 13.55
N SER A 115 -3.56 23.31 14.62
CA SER A 115 -4.42 23.37 15.79
C SER A 115 -4.28 24.71 16.54
N ASP A 116 -3.04 25.16 16.75
CA ASP A 116 -2.76 26.44 17.40
C ASP A 116 -3.27 27.62 16.56
N ALA A 117 -3.10 27.54 15.25
CA ALA A 117 -3.63 28.54 14.32
C ALA A 117 -5.17 28.59 14.35
N LEU A 118 -5.84 27.43 14.47
CA LEU A 118 -7.29 27.36 14.58
C LEU A 118 -7.79 28.01 15.88
N GLU A 119 -7.13 27.73 16.98
CA GLU A 119 -7.44 28.39 18.26
C GLU A 119 -7.27 29.91 18.18
N ALA A 120 -6.13 30.37 17.68
CA ALA A 120 -5.86 31.79 17.51
C ALA A 120 -6.89 32.45 16.57
N PHE A 121 -7.29 31.75 15.51
CA PHE A 121 -8.31 32.19 14.58
C PHE A 121 -9.67 32.36 15.25
N ILE A 122 -10.14 31.35 16.02
CA ILE A 122 -11.40 31.42 16.78
C ILE A 122 -11.36 32.55 17.81
N ALA A 123 -10.23 32.72 18.48
CA ALA A 123 -10.08 33.79 19.51
C ALA A 123 -10.08 35.21 18.92
N ALA A 124 -9.59 35.34 17.66
CA ALA A 124 -9.56 36.63 16.96
C ALA A 124 -10.87 36.97 16.23
N ASP A 125 -11.73 35.97 16.02
CA ASP A 125 -12.95 36.09 15.23
C ASP A 125 -14.07 36.81 15.97
N GLN A 126 -15.20 37.02 15.30
CA GLN A 126 -16.43 37.54 15.88
C GLN A 126 -17.01 36.62 16.93
N PRO A 127 -17.69 37.11 18.00
CA PRO A 127 -18.20 36.33 19.08
C PRO A 127 -19.54 35.66 18.75
N PHE A 128 -19.52 34.69 17.83
CA PHE A 128 -20.68 33.86 17.51
C PHE A 128 -20.38 32.37 17.82
N GLY A 129 -21.37 31.64 18.28
CA GLY A 129 -21.26 30.18 18.53
C GLY A 129 -20.02 29.79 19.34
N LEU A 130 -19.56 30.64 20.27
CA LEU A 130 -18.27 30.43 20.98
C LEU A 130 -18.24 29.12 21.74
N GLU A 131 -19.32 28.77 22.43
CA GLU A 131 -19.42 27.52 23.19
C GLU A 131 -19.21 26.30 22.30
N GLU A 132 -19.93 26.23 21.17
CA GLU A 132 -19.85 25.11 20.21
C GLU A 132 -18.46 25.04 19.55
N ARG A 133 -17.91 26.17 19.18
CA ARG A 133 -16.57 26.25 18.54
C ARG A 133 -15.46 25.85 19.53
N GLN A 134 -15.56 26.26 20.77
CA GLN A 134 -14.62 25.85 21.82
C GLN A 134 -14.76 24.38 22.17
N ALA A 135 -15.98 23.84 22.24
CA ALA A 135 -16.19 22.42 22.45
C ALA A 135 -15.63 21.57 21.29
N ARG A 136 -15.79 22.03 20.05
CA ARG A 136 -15.19 21.40 18.86
C ARG A 136 -13.66 21.39 18.93
N LEU A 137 -13.07 22.51 19.34
CA LEU A 137 -11.62 22.63 19.51
C LEU A 137 -11.11 21.72 20.63
N ALA A 138 -11.81 21.63 21.76
CA ALA A 138 -11.45 20.75 22.87
C ALA A 138 -11.48 19.28 22.45
N LYS A 139 -12.55 18.85 21.76
CA LYS A 139 -12.66 17.50 21.21
C LYS A 139 -11.56 17.19 20.19
N LEU A 140 -11.23 18.16 19.33
CA LEU A 140 -10.13 18.02 18.38
C LEU A 140 -8.79 17.80 19.09
N ARG A 141 -8.50 18.56 20.13
CA ARG A 141 -7.27 18.41 20.94
C ARG A 141 -7.19 17.06 21.64
N GLU A 142 -8.30 16.57 22.16
CA GLU A 142 -8.39 15.22 22.72
C GLU A 142 -8.00 14.17 21.67
N GLN A 143 -8.59 14.23 20.47
CA GLN A 143 -8.27 13.33 19.38
C GLN A 143 -6.81 13.42 18.89
N LEU A 144 -6.23 14.62 18.88
CA LEU A 144 -4.82 14.81 18.50
C LEU A 144 -3.85 14.28 19.56
N SER A 145 -4.28 14.19 20.82
CA SER A 145 -3.47 13.68 21.94
C SER A 145 -3.61 12.17 22.13
N ASP A 146 -4.60 11.53 21.50
CA ASP A 146 -4.87 10.10 21.65
C ASP A 146 -3.91 9.28 20.75
N PRO A 147 -3.03 8.46 21.35
CA PRO A 147 -2.10 7.62 20.61
C PRO A 147 -2.78 6.51 19.79
N GLU A 148 -4.01 6.11 20.14
CA GLU A 148 -4.78 5.10 19.42
C GLU A 148 -5.38 5.66 18.12
N VAL A 149 -5.51 6.97 18.00
CA VAL A 149 -6.01 7.62 16.80
C VAL A 149 -4.88 7.75 15.78
N GLY A 150 -5.00 7.06 14.65
CA GLY A 150 -4.00 7.10 13.59
C GLY A 150 -3.82 8.51 12.99
N LEU A 151 -2.59 8.83 12.56
CA LEU A 151 -2.19 10.17 12.06
C LEU A 151 -3.10 10.71 10.94
N SER A 152 -3.58 9.84 10.05
CA SER A 152 -4.50 10.22 8.98
C SER A 152 -5.89 10.60 9.49
N ALA A 153 -6.37 9.95 10.55
CA ALA A 153 -7.63 10.28 11.18
C ALA A 153 -7.53 11.61 11.95
N GLN A 154 -6.42 11.83 12.66
CA GLN A 154 -6.11 13.11 13.30
C GLN A 154 -6.09 14.27 12.29
N TYR A 155 -5.39 14.08 11.16
CA TYR A 155 -5.35 15.09 10.08
C TYR A 155 -6.74 15.36 9.49
N ARG A 156 -7.55 14.34 9.29
CA ARG A 156 -8.92 14.48 8.81
C ARG A 156 -9.77 15.29 9.78
N ALA A 157 -9.73 14.98 11.08
CA ALA A 157 -10.48 15.72 12.09
C ALA A 157 -10.09 17.21 12.11
N LEU A 158 -8.79 17.48 11.99
CA LEU A 158 -8.27 18.86 11.91
C LEU A 158 -8.74 19.58 10.65
N TYR A 159 -8.72 18.91 9.52
CA TYR A 159 -9.22 19.45 8.26
C TYR A 159 -10.73 19.73 8.30
N GLU A 160 -11.52 18.83 8.85
CA GLU A 160 -12.96 18.99 9.05
C GLU A 160 -13.27 20.19 9.95
N ALA A 161 -12.50 20.38 11.02
CA ALA A 161 -12.62 21.56 11.88
C ALA A 161 -12.35 22.87 11.13
N TRP A 162 -11.32 22.91 10.29
CA TRP A 162 -11.05 24.07 9.42
C TRP A 162 -12.13 24.28 8.37
N GLN A 163 -12.68 23.20 7.78
CA GLN A 163 -13.81 23.29 6.85
C GLN A 163 -15.08 23.86 7.52
N ALA A 164 -15.36 23.44 8.75
CA ALA A 164 -16.49 23.97 9.51
C ALA A 164 -16.34 25.49 9.70
N GLU A 165 -15.14 25.95 10.08
CA GLU A 165 -14.85 27.38 10.21
C GLU A 165 -14.98 28.13 8.85
N ALA A 166 -14.51 27.53 7.77
CA ALA A 166 -14.67 28.12 6.43
C ALA A 166 -16.15 28.22 6.00
N ALA A 167 -16.94 27.18 6.28
CA ALA A 167 -18.39 27.18 6.01
C ALA A 167 -19.12 28.23 6.83
N ASP A 168 -18.74 28.40 8.09
CA ASP A 168 -19.29 29.46 8.94
C ASP A 168 -19.02 30.87 8.39
N GLY A 169 -17.91 31.04 7.66
CA GLY A 169 -17.59 32.31 6.98
C GLY A 169 -18.51 32.68 5.82
N GLN A 170 -19.29 31.74 5.30
CA GLN A 170 -20.16 31.93 4.13
C GLN A 170 -21.67 31.82 4.47
N ARG A 171 -21.99 31.42 5.70
CA ARG A 171 -23.35 31.15 6.11
C ARG A 171 -24.06 32.42 6.60
N LEU A 172 -25.28 32.64 6.10
CA LEU A 172 -26.25 33.53 6.75
C LEU A 172 -26.93 32.72 7.86
N ALA A 173 -26.84 33.21 9.11
CA ALA A 173 -27.43 32.52 10.26
C ALA A 173 -28.03 33.52 11.24
N ALA A 174 -29.10 33.10 11.91
CA ALA A 174 -29.72 33.86 12.98
C ALA A 174 -29.88 32.97 14.21
N GLU A 175 -29.46 33.48 15.34
CA GLU A 175 -29.58 32.79 16.64
C GLU A 175 -30.03 33.75 17.71
N ARG A 176 -30.74 33.23 18.72
CA ARG A 176 -31.18 34.03 19.90
C ARG A 176 -30.25 33.82 21.04
N VAL A 177 -29.56 34.86 21.45
CA VAL A 177 -28.54 34.81 22.51
C VAL A 177 -28.64 35.99 23.45
N SER A 178 -28.03 35.86 24.59
CA SER A 178 -27.79 37.05 25.45
C SER A 178 -26.71 37.91 24.82
N LEU A 179 -26.94 39.22 24.71
CA LEU A 179 -26.01 40.16 24.07
C LEU A 179 -24.63 40.07 24.72
N PRO A 180 -23.58 39.64 23.98
CA PRO A 180 -22.23 39.55 24.55
C PRO A 180 -21.71 40.92 24.95
N GLY A 181 -21.26 41.06 26.18
CA GLY A 181 -20.69 42.30 26.68
C GLY A 181 -21.71 43.34 27.24
N SER A 182 -23.00 43.07 27.19
CA SER A 182 -23.96 43.83 27.95
C SER A 182 -24.09 43.25 29.35
N GLY A 183 -23.78 43.99 30.38
CA GLY A 183 -23.95 43.53 31.76
C GLY A 183 -25.40 43.24 32.18
N SER A 184 -26.37 43.42 31.29
CA SER A 184 -27.82 43.32 31.51
C SER A 184 -28.42 41.96 31.12
N GLY A 185 -27.68 41.07 30.47
CA GLY A 185 -28.23 39.79 30.02
C GLY A 185 -29.40 39.90 28.99
N GLN A 186 -29.49 41.03 28.30
CA GLN A 186 -30.55 41.31 27.34
C GLN A 186 -30.53 40.26 26.21
N LEU A 187 -31.66 39.56 25.99
CA LEU A 187 -31.84 38.66 24.87
C LEU A 187 -31.98 39.46 23.57
N VAL A 188 -31.23 39.05 22.58
CA VAL A 188 -31.23 39.63 21.23
C VAL A 188 -31.26 38.55 20.15
N ASP A 189 -31.78 38.90 19.00
CA ASP A 189 -31.62 38.09 17.81
C ASP A 189 -30.30 38.51 17.13
N LEU A 190 -29.33 37.59 17.14
CA LEU A 190 -28.03 37.78 16.52
C LEU A 190 -28.09 37.34 15.07
N LEU A 191 -27.80 38.22 14.14
CA LEU A 191 -27.74 37.95 12.71
C LEU A 191 -26.29 37.95 12.25
N ARG A 192 -25.83 36.83 11.72
CA ARG A 192 -24.50 36.67 11.17
C ARG A 192 -24.53 36.56 9.67
N ILE A 193 -23.76 37.39 8.99
CA ILE A 193 -23.55 37.36 7.55
C ILE A 193 -22.14 36.87 7.27
N GLY A 194 -21.96 35.57 7.31
CA GLY A 194 -20.65 34.95 7.26
C GLY A 194 -19.68 35.58 8.28
N ARG A 195 -18.52 36.04 7.81
CA ARG A 195 -17.57 36.85 8.58
C ARG A 195 -17.55 38.32 8.18
N LEU A 196 -18.47 38.73 7.34
CA LEU A 196 -18.54 40.14 6.90
C LEU A 196 -19.07 41.04 8.00
N ALA A 197 -20.19 40.65 8.63
CA ALA A 197 -20.83 41.43 9.67
C ALA A 197 -21.60 40.54 10.67
N LEU A 198 -21.64 40.99 11.91
CA LEU A 198 -22.43 40.43 12.99
C LEU A 198 -23.30 41.53 13.56
N PHE A 199 -24.60 41.35 13.47
CA PHE A 199 -25.62 42.30 13.96
C PHE A 199 -26.35 41.67 15.15
N ALA A 200 -26.71 42.51 16.10
CA ALA A 200 -27.65 42.16 17.14
C ALA A 200 -28.88 43.05 17.03
N MET A 201 -30.05 42.50 17.18
CA MET A 201 -31.30 43.21 17.18
C MET A 201 -32.12 42.86 18.40
N SER A 202 -32.72 43.87 19.06
CA SER A 202 -33.64 43.67 20.19
C SER A 202 -34.88 42.88 19.75
N LEU A 203 -35.51 42.11 20.65
CA LEU A 203 -36.65 41.26 20.33
C LEU A 203 -37.88 42.07 19.83
N ASP A 204 -38.01 43.29 20.29
CA ASP A 204 -39.04 44.24 19.82
C ASP A 204 -38.66 44.95 18.52
N ALA A 205 -37.45 44.68 18.03
CA ALA A 205 -36.85 45.27 16.82
C ALA A 205 -36.83 46.79 16.83
N SER A 206 -36.72 47.43 18.03
CA SER A 206 -36.59 48.85 18.19
C SER A 206 -35.15 49.35 18.10
N GLU A 207 -34.20 48.49 18.51
CA GLU A 207 -32.77 48.80 18.54
C GLU A 207 -31.97 47.71 17.83
N ALA A 208 -30.85 48.15 17.22
CA ALA A 208 -29.90 47.24 16.58
C ALA A 208 -28.46 47.72 16.76
N TRP A 209 -27.57 46.77 16.80
CA TRP A 209 -26.14 46.98 16.98
C TRP A 209 -25.37 46.21 15.89
N ILE A 210 -24.18 46.69 15.59
CA ILE A 210 -23.19 46.01 14.73
C ILE A 210 -21.94 45.72 15.57
N TRP A 211 -21.37 44.52 15.38
CA TRP A 211 -20.08 44.21 16.00
C TRP A 211 -18.94 44.95 15.33
N ASN A 212 -18.28 45.82 16.10
CA ASN A 212 -17.07 46.52 15.64
C ASN A 212 -15.84 45.66 16.03
N ARG A 213 -15.07 45.27 15.04
CA ARG A 213 -13.88 44.40 15.20
C ARG A 213 -12.74 45.09 15.93
N ASP A 214 -12.52 46.39 15.67
CA ASP A 214 -11.40 47.15 16.23
C ASP A 214 -11.56 47.32 17.74
N ASN A 215 -12.77 47.66 18.15
CA ASN A 215 -13.09 47.91 19.57
C ASN A 215 -13.61 46.65 20.29
N ARG A 216 -13.85 45.54 19.58
CA ARG A 216 -14.43 44.29 20.10
C ARG A 216 -15.71 44.55 20.96
N ARG A 217 -16.59 45.43 20.43
CA ARG A 217 -17.85 45.81 21.10
C ARG A 217 -18.95 46.01 20.06
N PHE A 218 -20.18 45.85 20.50
CA PHE A 218 -21.35 46.23 19.72
C PHE A 218 -21.53 47.73 19.72
N SER A 219 -21.67 48.32 18.54
CA SER A 219 -21.94 49.77 18.31
C SER A 219 -23.39 49.94 17.81
N PRO A 220 -24.13 50.90 18.31
CA PRO A 220 -25.54 51.12 17.92
C PRO A 220 -25.64 51.51 16.44
N LEU A 221 -26.67 51.02 15.79
CA LEU A 221 -27.00 51.38 14.41
C LEU A 221 -28.07 52.41 14.33
N PRO A 222 -28.07 53.24 13.25
CA PRO A 222 -29.14 54.20 13.05
C PRO A 222 -30.48 53.49 12.73
N PRO A 223 -31.64 54.10 13.07
CA PRO A 223 -32.96 53.53 12.84
C PRO A 223 -33.25 53.22 11.34
N SER A 224 -32.58 53.88 10.43
CA SER A 224 -32.66 53.62 9.00
C SER A 224 -32.17 52.26 8.58
N ALA A 225 -31.35 51.58 9.40
CA ALA A 225 -30.85 50.21 9.12
C ALA A 225 -31.84 49.11 9.52
N LEU A 226 -32.78 49.41 10.43
CA LEU A 226 -33.72 48.44 11.00
C LEU A 226 -34.56 47.68 9.96
N PRO A 227 -35.15 48.31 8.92
CA PRO A 227 -35.95 47.57 7.96
C PRO A 227 -35.13 46.52 7.16
N GLY A 228 -33.89 46.84 6.78
CA GLY A 228 -32.99 45.89 6.12
C GLY A 228 -32.60 44.72 6.99
N LEU A 229 -32.29 44.98 8.28
CA LEU A 229 -31.96 43.94 9.26
C LEU A 229 -33.16 43.05 9.57
N LYS A 230 -34.38 43.58 9.70
CA LYS A 230 -35.60 42.75 9.86
C LYS A 230 -35.82 41.83 8.68
N GLN A 231 -35.59 42.32 7.46
CA GLN A 231 -35.68 41.47 6.26
C GLN A 231 -34.61 40.39 6.25
N ALA A 232 -33.36 40.74 6.56
CA ALA A 232 -32.26 39.81 6.62
C ALA A 232 -32.47 38.71 7.69
N LEU A 233 -33.00 39.08 8.86
CA LEU A 233 -33.32 38.17 9.94
C LEU A 233 -34.40 37.16 9.51
N ARG A 234 -35.46 37.61 8.83
CA ARG A 234 -36.51 36.72 8.30
C ARG A 234 -35.98 35.76 7.25
N VAL A 235 -35.06 36.20 6.38
CA VAL A 235 -34.39 35.33 5.41
C VAL A 235 -33.52 34.32 6.13
N ALA A 236 -32.74 34.75 7.11
CA ALA A 236 -31.86 33.86 7.89
C ALA A 236 -32.65 32.81 8.73
N GLN A 237 -33.85 33.16 9.16
CA GLN A 237 -34.80 32.25 9.87
C GLN A 237 -35.68 31.44 8.91
N GLU A 238 -35.42 31.50 7.60
CA GLU A 238 -36.20 30.79 6.57
C GLU A 238 -37.71 31.23 6.53
N GLN A 239 -38.03 32.39 7.08
CA GLN A 239 -39.39 32.96 7.10
C GLN A 239 -39.70 33.81 5.86
N ALA A 240 -38.69 34.11 5.04
CA ALA A 240 -38.82 34.85 3.81
C ALA A 240 -37.92 34.28 2.71
N ALA A 241 -38.35 34.41 1.46
CA ALA A 241 -37.50 34.00 0.32
C ALA A 241 -36.21 34.81 0.25
N PRO A 242 -35.08 34.23 -0.18
CA PRO A 242 -33.84 34.93 -0.41
C PRO A 242 -34.04 36.14 -1.32
N SER A 243 -33.56 37.31 -0.89
CA SER A 243 -33.69 38.58 -1.61
C SER A 243 -32.43 39.39 -1.45
N LEU A 244 -32.28 40.43 -2.27
CA LEU A 244 -31.18 41.38 -2.16
C LEU A 244 -31.34 42.17 -0.86
N LEU A 245 -30.31 42.11 0.01
CA LEU A 245 -30.31 42.77 1.31
C LEU A 245 -29.40 43.99 1.29
N ALA A 246 -29.98 45.15 1.60
CA ALA A 246 -29.19 46.38 1.80
C ALA A 246 -28.88 46.55 3.28
N LEU A 247 -27.64 46.29 3.68
CA LEU A 247 -27.20 46.34 5.06
C LEU A 247 -25.99 47.25 5.22
N PRO A 248 -25.88 47.97 6.35
CA PRO A 248 -24.74 48.82 6.64
C PRO A 248 -23.53 47.93 7.03
N VAL A 249 -22.78 47.48 6.07
CA VAL A 249 -21.54 46.72 6.28
C VAL A 249 -20.38 47.72 6.14
N GLU A 250 -19.55 47.81 7.17
CA GLU A 250 -18.30 48.55 7.06
C GLU A 250 -17.42 47.84 6.03
N GLY A 251 -16.99 48.56 4.99
CA GLY A 251 -16.16 48.00 3.93
C GLY A 251 -14.91 47.33 4.53
N ALA A 252 -14.57 46.16 4.03
CA ALA A 252 -13.31 45.49 4.38
C ALA A 252 -12.15 46.45 4.07
N ARG A 253 -11.41 46.84 5.08
CA ARG A 253 -10.13 47.51 4.98
C ARG A 253 -8.99 46.54 4.89
#